data_2d73f9c62ffce165cc2505c88f4b10c0
#
_entry.id   2d73f9c62ffce165cc2505c88f4b10c0
#
_cell.length_a   1.000
_cell.length_b   1.000
_cell.length_c   1.000
_cell.angle_alpha   90.00
_cell.angle_beta   90.00
_cell.angle_gamma   90.00
#
_symmetry.space_group_name_H-M   'P 1'
#
loop_
_entity.id
_entity.type
_entity.pdbx_description
1 polymer ?
#
loop_
_entity_poly.entity_id
_entity_poly.type
_entity_poly.pdbx_seq_one_letter_code
_entity_poly.pdbx_strand_id
1 'polypeptide(L)'
;LLALSASTSSAARAAAPAESPAPPTADYRLPDDPASLLRLDDEMRAFFAARVHPKALLEIKLDEIVAAILGEKGLHFSYESAGIYDPREAFRRRSGNCVTFSMLVVAVAREYRIPASFNEVELLTRWDRVGGIVMERRHINVWVPTVNGGYEIDLKMFADLRAPRSGTHVVDDSRAFAALYSNAGVYRLADGGGDGAFHLLERATEIDPRSTVAWVNLANAHLIGGDDETARACFERALALRPSALSAISGLAHVHRNAGRLAEAERLERKAARYRARNPYYLCSLAREELAGGRPENARRHLMRALDIKDDEPEFYLLMVDVARSLGREREAKRWASRLNSLPRDAVAAAR
;
A
#
# COMPACT_ATOMS: atom_id res chain seq x y z
N LEU A 1 -36.75 -56.72 -6.22
CA LEU A 1 -35.77 -56.01 -7.06
C LEU A 1 -36.01 -54.50 -6.93
N LEU A 2 -35.35 -53.89 -5.97
CA LEU A 2 -35.39 -52.44 -5.72
C LEU A 2 -34.11 -51.82 -6.30
N ALA A 3 -34.25 -50.96 -7.27
CA ALA A 3 -33.19 -50.12 -7.82
C ALA A 3 -33.05 -48.84 -6.98
N LEU A 4 -31.93 -48.68 -6.30
CA LEU A 4 -31.51 -47.46 -5.63
C LEU A 4 -30.90 -46.53 -6.66
N SER A 5 -31.57 -45.39 -6.92
CA SER A 5 -31.03 -44.29 -7.69
C SER A 5 -30.19 -43.41 -6.76
N ALA A 6 -28.86 -43.44 -6.96
CA ALA A 6 -27.94 -42.53 -6.31
C ALA A 6 -28.01 -41.15 -7.00
N SER A 7 -28.54 -40.15 -6.31
CA SER A 7 -28.46 -38.77 -6.72
C SER A 7 -27.08 -38.22 -6.35
N THR A 8 -26.22 -38.03 -7.34
CA THR A 8 -24.97 -37.30 -7.21
C THR A 8 -25.27 -35.83 -7.09
N SER A 9 -25.23 -35.30 -5.88
CA SER A 9 -25.21 -33.89 -5.61
C SER A 9 -23.85 -33.35 -6.07
N SER A 10 -23.84 -32.70 -7.23
CA SER A 10 -22.73 -31.85 -7.69
C SER A 10 -22.68 -30.58 -6.84
N ALA A 11 -21.90 -30.61 -5.77
CA ALA A 11 -21.53 -29.40 -5.08
C ALA A 11 -20.68 -28.53 -6.03
N ALA A 12 -21.28 -27.48 -6.56
CA ALA A 12 -20.56 -26.46 -7.30
C ALA A 12 -19.48 -25.86 -6.37
N ARG A 13 -18.25 -26.21 -6.65
CA ARG A 13 -17.08 -25.64 -6.01
C ARG A 13 -17.07 -24.16 -6.38
N ALA A 14 -17.38 -23.28 -5.42
CA ALA A 14 -17.25 -21.85 -5.59
C ALA A 14 -15.81 -21.55 -6.04
N ALA A 15 -15.67 -20.98 -7.22
CA ALA A 15 -14.39 -20.53 -7.72
C ALA A 15 -13.80 -19.53 -6.72
N ALA A 16 -12.56 -19.72 -6.35
CA ALA A 16 -11.82 -18.75 -5.58
C ALA A 16 -11.87 -17.39 -6.32
N PRO A 17 -11.99 -16.24 -5.62
CA PRO A 17 -11.97 -14.95 -6.28
C PRO A 17 -10.68 -14.84 -7.10
N ALA A 18 -10.83 -14.40 -8.34
CA ALA A 18 -9.70 -14.17 -9.22
C ALA A 18 -8.73 -13.21 -8.53
N GLU A 19 -7.52 -13.68 -8.30
CA GLU A 19 -6.42 -12.84 -7.84
C GLU A 19 -6.26 -11.69 -8.84
N SER A 20 -6.02 -10.48 -8.31
CA SER A 20 -5.54 -9.36 -9.15
C SER A 20 -4.41 -9.89 -10.03
N PRO A 21 -4.38 -9.55 -11.34
CA PRO A 21 -3.29 -9.98 -12.19
C PRO A 21 -1.99 -9.59 -11.48
N ALA A 22 -1.13 -10.58 -11.26
CA ALA A 22 0.17 -10.34 -10.67
C ALA A 22 0.80 -9.20 -11.48
N PRO A 23 1.29 -8.14 -10.83
CA PRO A 23 2.06 -7.13 -11.53
C PRO A 23 3.15 -7.88 -12.31
N PRO A 24 3.54 -7.43 -13.51
CA PRO A 24 4.58 -8.09 -14.29
C PRO A 24 5.76 -8.30 -13.34
N THR A 25 6.31 -9.51 -13.31
CA THR A 25 7.37 -9.93 -12.39
C THR A 25 8.47 -8.87 -12.34
N ALA A 26 8.25 -7.86 -11.52
CA ALA A 26 9.17 -6.76 -11.38
C ALA A 26 10.36 -7.32 -10.58
N ASP A 27 11.52 -7.29 -11.21
CA ASP A 27 12.77 -7.61 -10.53
C ASP A 27 13.05 -6.45 -9.57
N TYR A 28 12.49 -6.52 -8.35
CA TYR A 28 12.66 -5.52 -7.30
C TYR A 28 14.10 -5.49 -6.79
N ARG A 29 15.04 -5.26 -7.71
CA ARG A 29 16.47 -5.12 -7.37
C ARG A 29 16.72 -3.74 -6.85
N LEU A 30 16.97 -3.66 -5.57
CA LEU A 30 17.44 -2.45 -4.90
C LEU A 30 18.94 -2.62 -4.56
N PRO A 31 19.71 -1.53 -4.52
CA PRO A 31 21.13 -1.59 -4.25
C PRO A 31 21.42 -2.01 -2.81
N ASP A 32 22.52 -2.73 -2.57
CA ASP A 32 22.96 -3.09 -1.21
C ASP A 32 23.30 -1.87 -0.36
N ASP A 33 23.87 -0.82 -0.98
CA ASP A 33 24.12 0.48 -0.34
C ASP A 33 22.94 1.42 -0.55
N PRO A 34 22.06 1.63 0.46
CA PRO A 34 20.90 2.51 0.33
C PRO A 34 21.26 3.96 -0.01
N ALA A 35 22.44 4.44 0.42
CA ALA A 35 22.88 5.80 0.12
C ALA A 35 23.12 6.02 -1.39
N SER A 36 23.33 4.95 -2.15
CA SER A 36 23.44 5.01 -3.60
C SER A 36 22.14 5.35 -4.31
N LEU A 37 20.98 5.21 -3.63
CA LEU A 37 19.66 5.57 -4.16
C LEU A 37 19.55 7.05 -4.51
N LEU A 38 20.32 7.92 -3.85
CA LEU A 38 20.29 9.37 -4.12
C LEU A 38 21.41 9.81 -5.07
N ARG A 39 22.10 8.90 -5.71
CA ARG A 39 23.16 9.22 -6.69
C ARG A 39 22.59 9.19 -8.10
N LEU A 40 22.73 10.31 -8.82
CA LEU A 40 22.41 10.37 -10.24
C LEU A 40 23.50 9.69 -11.06
N ASP A 41 23.11 8.99 -12.11
CA ASP A 41 24.05 8.57 -13.16
C ASP A 41 24.28 9.69 -14.18
N ASP A 42 25.18 9.44 -15.15
CA ASP A 42 25.56 10.47 -16.13
C ASP A 42 24.42 10.81 -17.08
N GLU A 43 23.54 9.85 -17.40
CA GLU A 43 22.36 10.06 -18.24
C GLU A 43 21.38 11.02 -17.55
N MET A 44 21.09 10.80 -16.26
CA MET A 44 20.25 11.69 -15.46
C MET A 44 20.87 13.08 -15.35
N ARG A 45 22.19 13.17 -15.04
CA ARG A 45 22.88 14.47 -14.98
C ARG A 45 22.78 15.24 -16.28
N ALA A 46 23.03 14.60 -17.42
CA ALA A 46 22.92 15.23 -18.73
C ALA A 46 21.50 15.69 -19.01
N PHE A 47 20.50 14.86 -18.69
CA PHE A 47 19.09 15.19 -18.90
C PHE A 47 18.66 16.44 -18.11
N PHE A 48 19.00 16.50 -16.82
CA PHE A 48 18.63 17.63 -15.96
C PHE A 48 19.48 18.86 -16.24
N ALA A 49 20.77 18.73 -16.57
CA ALA A 49 21.63 19.85 -16.93
C ALA A 49 21.14 20.63 -18.19
N ALA A 50 20.46 19.93 -19.09
CA ALA A 50 19.85 20.56 -20.27
C ALA A 50 18.55 21.35 -19.96
N ARG A 51 17.99 21.21 -18.73
CA ARG A 51 16.66 21.72 -18.37
C ARG A 51 16.62 22.58 -17.12
N VAL A 52 17.62 22.48 -16.25
CA VAL A 52 17.67 23.16 -14.96
C VAL A 52 18.83 24.15 -14.94
N HIS A 53 18.54 25.40 -14.70
CA HIS A 53 19.55 26.45 -14.64
C HIS A 53 20.24 26.47 -13.26
N PRO A 54 21.51 26.06 -13.15
CA PRO A 54 22.15 25.83 -11.85
C PRO A 54 22.32 27.11 -11.02
N LYS A 55 22.32 28.28 -11.65
CA LYS A 55 22.45 29.58 -10.98
C LYS A 55 21.11 30.29 -10.73
N ALA A 56 19.98 29.69 -11.11
CA ALA A 56 18.65 30.27 -10.86
C ALA A 56 18.34 30.31 -9.36
N LEU A 57 17.34 31.11 -8.99
CA LEU A 57 16.76 31.10 -7.65
C LEU A 57 16.18 29.71 -7.30
N LEU A 58 16.06 29.43 -6.01
CA LEU A 58 15.61 28.12 -5.52
C LEU A 58 14.26 27.73 -6.14
N GLU A 59 13.30 28.65 -6.13
CA GLU A 59 11.94 28.43 -6.65
C GLU A 59 11.97 28.09 -8.15
N ILE A 60 12.76 28.83 -8.94
CA ILE A 60 12.89 28.59 -10.38
C ILE A 60 13.51 27.22 -10.64
N LYS A 61 14.60 26.86 -9.93
CA LYS A 61 15.21 25.53 -10.06
C LYS A 61 14.21 24.43 -9.71
N LEU A 62 13.40 24.64 -8.67
CA LEU A 62 12.40 23.69 -8.23
C LEU A 62 11.33 23.48 -9.29
N ASP A 63 10.79 24.55 -9.84
CA ASP A 63 9.81 24.52 -10.93
C ASP A 63 10.37 23.83 -12.18
N GLU A 64 11.63 24.13 -12.54
CA GLU A 64 12.31 23.49 -13.67
C GLU A 64 12.52 21.98 -13.44
N ILE A 65 12.88 21.55 -12.22
CA ILE A 65 13.00 20.13 -11.85
C ILE A 65 11.63 19.44 -11.94
N VAL A 66 10.59 20.02 -11.36
CA VAL A 66 9.23 19.47 -11.41
C VAL A 66 8.74 19.40 -12.86
N ALA A 67 8.94 20.45 -13.65
CA ALA A 67 8.60 20.46 -15.07
C ALA A 67 9.41 19.42 -15.89
N ALA A 68 10.69 19.20 -15.54
CA ALA A 68 11.53 18.19 -16.19
C ALA A 68 11.04 16.76 -15.87
N ILE A 69 10.49 16.53 -14.68
CA ILE A 69 10.00 15.20 -14.28
C ILE A 69 8.55 14.98 -14.74
N LEU A 70 7.65 15.93 -14.48
CA LEU A 70 6.20 15.75 -14.70
C LEU A 70 5.70 16.31 -16.04
N GLY A 71 6.39 17.31 -16.61
CA GLY A 71 5.94 18.01 -17.80
C GLY A 71 5.98 17.16 -19.07
N GLU A 72 5.11 17.47 -20.03
CA GLU A 72 5.01 16.77 -21.33
C GLU A 72 6.33 16.79 -22.13
N LYS A 73 7.14 17.86 -22.02
CA LYS A 73 8.46 17.96 -22.67
C LYS A 73 9.60 17.39 -21.81
N GLY A 74 9.28 16.85 -20.63
CA GLY A 74 10.19 16.21 -19.70
C GLY A 74 10.08 14.68 -19.77
N LEU A 75 10.16 14.04 -18.59
CA LEU A 75 9.99 12.59 -18.47
C LEU A 75 8.52 12.19 -18.64
N HIS A 76 7.57 13.10 -18.41
CA HIS A 76 6.14 12.77 -18.35
C HIS A 76 5.87 11.62 -17.38
N PHE A 77 6.46 11.71 -16.19
CA PHE A 77 6.49 10.66 -15.20
C PHE A 77 5.07 10.31 -14.73
N SER A 78 4.74 9.03 -14.77
CA SER A 78 3.43 8.51 -14.42
C SER A 78 3.43 7.75 -13.09
N TYR A 79 2.28 7.73 -12.40
CA TYR A 79 2.11 6.95 -11.19
C TYR A 79 1.86 5.48 -11.50
N GLU A 80 2.63 4.61 -10.86
CA GLU A 80 2.49 3.16 -10.91
C GLU A 80 2.59 2.59 -9.49
N SER A 81 1.51 2.01 -8.95
CA SER A 81 1.46 1.57 -7.55
C SER A 81 2.49 0.49 -7.22
N ALA A 82 2.71 -0.43 -8.14
CA ALA A 82 3.74 -1.48 -8.07
C ALA A 82 5.13 -1.01 -8.55
N GLY A 83 5.24 0.23 -9.01
CA GLY A 83 6.47 0.84 -9.53
C GLY A 83 7.46 1.18 -8.41
N ILE A 84 8.06 0.16 -7.82
CA ILE A 84 9.03 0.28 -6.73
C ILE A 84 10.41 0.04 -7.34
N TYR A 85 11.02 1.12 -7.75
CA TYR A 85 12.30 1.13 -8.46
C TYR A 85 13.33 1.98 -7.74
N ASP A 86 14.62 1.73 -8.00
CA ASP A 86 15.63 2.74 -7.70
C ASP A 86 15.41 3.96 -8.62
N PRO A 87 15.83 5.17 -8.24
CA PRO A 87 15.58 6.38 -9.02
C PRO A 87 16.11 6.36 -10.44
N ARG A 88 17.20 5.63 -10.73
CA ARG A 88 17.76 5.49 -12.08
C ARG A 88 16.84 4.66 -12.98
N GLU A 89 16.33 3.56 -12.44
CA GLU A 89 15.37 2.73 -13.17
C GLU A 89 14.03 3.46 -13.34
N ALA A 90 13.57 4.17 -12.31
CA ALA A 90 12.37 5.01 -12.38
C ALA A 90 12.50 6.12 -13.44
N PHE A 91 13.67 6.73 -13.55
CA PHE A 91 13.99 7.71 -14.59
C PHE A 91 13.85 7.11 -16.00
N ARG A 92 14.41 5.90 -16.23
CA ARG A 92 14.33 5.22 -17.53
C ARG A 92 12.91 4.76 -17.86
N ARG A 93 12.18 4.24 -16.87
CA ARG A 93 10.78 3.80 -17.04
C ARG A 93 9.80 4.94 -17.11
N ARG A 94 10.18 6.11 -16.61
CA ARG A 94 9.31 7.30 -16.48
C ARG A 94 8.06 7.00 -15.65
N SER A 95 8.18 6.09 -14.68
CA SER A 95 7.09 5.69 -13.80
C SER A 95 7.60 5.24 -12.43
N GLY A 96 6.70 5.25 -11.45
CA GLY A 96 6.98 4.75 -10.12
C GLY A 96 5.90 5.13 -9.11
N ASN A 97 6.00 4.59 -7.91
CA ASN A 97 5.12 4.96 -6.81
C ASN A 97 5.57 6.26 -6.11
N CYS A 98 4.84 6.67 -5.08
CA CYS A 98 5.15 7.92 -4.34
C CYS A 98 6.55 7.92 -3.73
N VAL A 99 7.04 6.79 -3.18
CA VAL A 99 8.38 6.70 -2.58
C VAL A 99 9.47 6.80 -3.64
N THR A 100 9.32 6.07 -4.73
CA THR A 100 10.23 6.09 -5.88
C THR A 100 10.32 7.49 -6.51
N PHE A 101 9.18 8.15 -6.72
CA PHE A 101 9.11 9.53 -7.20
C PHE A 101 9.81 10.49 -6.25
N SER A 102 9.52 10.39 -4.96
CA SER A 102 10.14 11.27 -3.95
C SER A 102 11.64 11.10 -3.90
N MET A 103 12.16 9.87 -4.05
CA MET A 103 13.60 9.62 -4.14
C MET A 103 14.22 10.26 -5.37
N LEU A 104 13.58 10.16 -6.54
CA LEU A 104 14.03 10.81 -7.76
C LEU A 104 14.10 12.34 -7.58
N VAL A 105 13.04 12.95 -7.03
CA VAL A 105 12.98 14.39 -6.79
C VAL A 105 14.05 14.84 -5.80
N VAL A 106 14.20 14.13 -4.66
CA VAL A 106 15.21 14.46 -3.63
C VAL A 106 16.62 14.32 -4.19
N ALA A 107 16.91 13.25 -4.95
CA ALA A 107 18.21 13.04 -5.56
C ALA A 107 18.58 14.20 -6.51
N VAL A 108 17.65 14.57 -7.41
CA VAL A 108 17.87 15.70 -8.35
C VAL A 108 17.96 17.03 -7.60
N ALA A 109 17.05 17.32 -6.67
CA ALA A 109 17.07 18.56 -5.92
C ALA A 109 18.40 18.78 -5.17
N ARG A 110 18.92 17.74 -4.53
CA ARG A 110 20.21 17.80 -3.81
C ARG A 110 21.42 17.99 -4.74
N GLU A 111 21.41 17.43 -5.95
CA GLU A 111 22.41 17.70 -6.98
C GLU A 111 22.47 19.19 -7.30
N TYR A 112 21.33 19.88 -7.32
CA TYR A 112 21.22 21.33 -7.53
C TYR A 112 21.29 22.15 -6.24
N ARG A 113 21.76 21.53 -5.12
CA ARG A 113 21.94 22.17 -3.79
C ARG A 113 20.64 22.74 -3.22
N ILE A 114 19.51 22.14 -3.53
CA ILE A 114 18.22 22.44 -2.92
C ILE A 114 18.08 21.56 -1.66
N PRO A 115 17.72 22.13 -0.48
CA PRO A 115 17.63 21.37 0.78
C PRO A 115 16.33 20.55 0.84
N ALA A 116 16.15 19.61 -0.10
CA ALA A 116 15.00 18.73 -0.16
C ALA A 116 15.13 17.60 0.88
N SER A 117 14.03 17.32 1.54
CA SER A 117 13.88 16.27 2.55
C SER A 117 12.67 15.40 2.23
N PHE A 118 12.67 14.18 2.73
CA PHE A 118 11.49 13.33 2.71
C PHE A 118 10.49 13.78 3.78
N ASN A 119 9.22 13.67 3.47
CA ASN A 119 8.14 14.00 4.37
C ASN A 119 7.11 12.87 4.38
N GLU A 120 6.91 12.26 5.55
CA GLU A 120 5.92 11.21 5.74
C GLU A 120 4.57 11.83 6.08
N VAL A 121 3.56 11.51 5.30
CA VAL A 121 2.17 11.95 5.51
C VAL A 121 1.38 10.79 6.10
N GLU A 122 0.88 10.94 7.31
CA GLU A 122 -0.01 9.97 7.91
C GLU A 122 -1.42 10.13 7.32
N LEU A 123 -1.76 9.22 6.41
CA LEU A 123 -3.09 9.19 5.82
C LEU A 123 -4.04 8.46 6.76
N LEU A 124 -5.01 9.17 7.28
CA LEU A 124 -5.89 8.70 8.37
C LEU A 124 -6.78 7.52 8.00
N THR A 125 -6.77 6.89 6.86
CA THR A 125 -7.69 5.75 6.59
C THR A 125 -7.48 5.06 5.25
N ARG A 126 -6.27 5.02 4.70
CA ARG A 126 -6.08 4.29 3.46
C ARG A 126 -5.42 2.94 3.67
N TRP A 127 -6.09 1.96 3.17
CA TRP A 127 -5.67 0.58 3.15
C TRP A 127 -5.54 0.13 1.70
N ASP A 128 -4.45 -0.52 1.38
CA ASP A 128 -4.26 -1.16 0.09
C ASP A 128 -4.14 -2.67 0.28
N ARG A 129 -4.55 -3.41 -0.75
CA ARG A 129 -4.32 -4.85 -0.82
C ARG A 129 -3.28 -5.12 -1.89
N VAL A 130 -2.27 -5.92 -1.51
CA VAL A 130 -1.24 -6.41 -2.42
C VAL A 130 -1.20 -7.93 -2.26
N GLY A 131 -1.60 -8.70 -3.27
CA GLY A 131 -1.58 -10.16 -3.23
C GLY A 131 -2.27 -10.77 -2.01
N GLY A 132 -3.41 -10.21 -1.54
CA GLY A 132 -4.09 -10.69 -0.34
C GLY A 132 -3.58 -10.10 0.99
N ILE A 133 -2.46 -9.42 1.00
CA ILE A 133 -1.89 -8.73 2.17
C ILE A 133 -2.53 -7.36 2.30
N VAL A 134 -3.14 -7.06 3.44
CA VAL A 134 -3.69 -5.73 3.74
C VAL A 134 -2.63 -4.88 4.41
N MET A 135 -2.24 -3.79 3.76
CA MET A 135 -1.22 -2.85 4.22
C MET A 135 -1.83 -1.54 4.69
N GLU A 136 -1.29 -0.99 5.77
CA GLU A 136 -1.53 0.41 6.12
C GLU A 136 -0.72 1.30 5.15
N ARG A 137 -1.40 2.17 4.40
CA ARG A 137 -0.71 3.07 3.48
C ARG A 137 -0.11 4.23 4.24
N ARG A 138 1.20 4.38 4.12
CA ARG A 138 1.94 5.59 4.46
C ARG A 138 2.39 6.25 3.17
N HIS A 139 2.18 7.54 3.09
CA HIS A 139 2.54 8.32 1.93
C HIS A 139 3.81 9.10 2.20
N ILE A 140 4.75 9.03 1.27
CA ILE A 140 5.98 9.82 1.30
C ILE A 140 5.97 10.77 0.12
N ASN A 141 6.20 12.04 0.40
CA ASN A 141 6.40 13.09 -0.57
C ASN A 141 7.68 13.89 -0.25
N VAL A 142 7.91 15.00 -0.91
CA VAL A 142 9.10 15.81 -0.73
C VAL A 142 8.75 17.15 -0.10
N TRP A 143 9.51 17.54 0.91
CA TRP A 143 9.46 18.86 1.52
C TRP A 143 10.72 19.65 1.20
N VAL A 144 10.53 20.90 0.75
CA VAL A 144 11.60 21.85 0.49
C VAL A 144 11.34 23.11 1.33
N PRO A 145 12.14 23.37 2.38
CA PRO A 145 11.95 24.55 3.22
C PRO A 145 12.32 25.83 2.47
N THR A 146 11.56 26.89 2.72
CA THR A 146 11.85 28.26 2.25
C THR A 146 11.74 29.25 3.42
N VAL A 147 12.14 30.50 3.19
CA VAL A 147 12.04 31.56 4.22
C VAL A 147 10.61 31.86 4.66
N ASN A 148 9.61 31.57 3.83
CA ASN A 148 8.19 31.84 4.08
C ASN A 148 7.36 30.56 4.32
N GLY A 149 8.01 29.43 4.65
CA GLY A 149 7.33 28.15 4.83
C GLY A 149 8.02 27.03 4.07
N GLY A 150 7.44 26.51 3.00
CA GLY A 150 8.04 25.48 2.16
C GLY A 150 7.11 24.95 1.09
N TYR A 151 7.71 24.18 0.17
CA TYR A 151 6.99 23.50 -0.90
C TYR A 151 6.86 22.02 -0.59
N GLU A 152 5.65 21.50 -0.77
CA GLU A 152 5.36 20.07 -0.75
C GLU A 152 5.23 19.60 -2.21
N ILE A 153 6.07 18.62 -2.62
CA ILE A 153 6.07 18.08 -3.99
C ILE A 153 5.58 16.65 -3.90
N ASP A 154 4.48 16.39 -4.59
CA ASP A 154 3.77 15.11 -4.52
C ASP A 154 3.30 14.66 -5.91
N LEU A 155 3.59 13.41 -6.28
CA LEU A 155 3.12 12.81 -7.53
C LEU A 155 1.60 12.64 -7.55
N LYS A 156 0.98 12.44 -6.39
CA LYS A 156 -0.46 12.21 -6.22
C LYS A 156 -1.28 13.44 -5.89
N MET A 157 -0.69 14.61 -5.84
CA MET A 157 -1.40 15.85 -5.47
C MET A 157 -2.64 16.12 -6.35
N PHE A 158 -2.70 15.48 -7.51
CA PHE A 158 -3.82 15.60 -8.44
C PHE A 158 -4.93 14.57 -8.27
N ALA A 159 -4.72 13.49 -7.51
CA ALA A 159 -5.67 12.38 -7.44
C ALA A 159 -6.51 12.36 -6.15
N ASP A 160 -6.07 12.98 -5.05
CA ASP A 160 -6.71 12.70 -3.77
C ASP A 160 -6.56 13.79 -2.68
N LEU A 161 -6.96 15.00 -3.02
CA LEU A 161 -7.08 16.12 -2.08
C LEU A 161 -8.15 15.91 -0.99
N ARG A 162 -8.91 14.81 -1.05
CA ARG A 162 -10.05 14.55 -0.15
C ARG A 162 -9.70 13.69 1.06
N ALA A 163 -8.53 13.05 1.11
CA ALA A 163 -8.15 12.25 2.27
C ALA A 163 -7.76 13.18 3.42
N PRO A 164 -8.37 13.05 4.61
CA PRO A 164 -7.96 13.83 5.76
C PRO A 164 -6.52 13.49 6.12
N ARG A 165 -5.65 14.50 6.19
CA ARG A 165 -4.25 14.38 6.60
C ARG A 165 -4.16 14.57 8.11
N SER A 166 -3.60 13.59 8.84
CA SER A 166 -3.47 13.69 10.30
C SER A 166 -2.19 14.36 10.76
N GLY A 167 -1.24 14.54 9.86
CA GLY A 167 0.05 15.16 10.17
C GLY A 167 1.06 14.89 9.05
N THR A 168 2.02 15.78 8.95
CA THR A 168 3.17 15.65 8.06
C THR A 168 4.43 15.75 8.90
N HIS A 169 5.39 14.86 8.68
CA HIS A 169 6.65 14.84 9.42
C HIS A 169 7.80 14.69 8.45
N VAL A 170 8.73 15.65 8.51
CA VAL A 170 10.03 15.49 7.85
C VAL A 170 10.73 14.29 8.48
N VAL A 171 11.20 13.38 7.65
CA VAL A 171 11.84 12.13 8.08
C VAL A 171 13.25 12.01 7.51
N ASP A 172 14.06 11.21 8.18
CA ASP A 172 15.42 10.93 7.75
C ASP A 172 15.43 10.08 6.46
N ASP A 173 16.52 10.16 5.72
CA ASP A 173 16.73 9.36 4.50
C ASP A 173 16.59 7.86 4.78
N SER A 174 17.10 7.38 5.93
CA SER A 174 16.94 5.99 6.35
C SER A 174 15.48 5.55 6.44
N ARG A 175 14.56 6.42 6.90
CA ARG A 175 13.13 6.14 6.94
C ARG A 175 12.55 5.96 5.53
N ALA A 176 12.91 6.82 4.60
CA ALA A 176 12.45 6.73 3.22
C ALA A 176 13.03 5.50 2.50
N PHE A 177 14.32 5.21 2.73
CA PHE A 177 14.97 4.00 2.20
C PHE A 177 14.30 2.74 2.74
N ALA A 178 14.10 2.64 4.06
CA ALA A 178 13.40 1.52 4.68
C ALA A 178 11.98 1.34 4.12
N ALA A 179 11.27 2.42 3.83
CA ALA A 179 9.95 2.35 3.21
C ALA A 179 10.03 1.78 1.79
N LEU A 180 11.03 2.13 0.98
CA LEU A 180 11.22 1.57 -0.36
C LEU A 180 11.49 0.07 -0.30
N TYR A 181 12.45 -0.37 0.54
CA TYR A 181 12.79 -1.79 0.70
C TYR A 181 11.61 -2.58 1.26
N SER A 182 10.91 -2.04 2.25
CA SER A 182 9.73 -2.68 2.84
C SER A 182 8.61 -2.85 1.82
N ASN A 183 8.34 -1.83 1.00
CA ASN A 183 7.35 -1.92 -0.08
C ASN A 183 7.76 -2.98 -1.11
N ALA A 184 9.02 -2.97 -1.57
CA ALA A 184 9.54 -3.97 -2.50
C ALA A 184 9.38 -5.39 -1.95
N GLY A 185 9.72 -5.61 -0.67
CA GLY A 185 9.57 -6.90 -0.01
C GLY A 185 8.12 -7.38 0.05
N VAL A 186 7.17 -6.49 0.37
CA VAL A 186 5.75 -6.86 0.41
C VAL A 186 5.22 -7.22 -0.99
N TYR A 187 5.54 -6.43 -2.02
CA TYR A 187 5.12 -6.74 -3.38
C TYR A 187 5.74 -8.04 -3.89
N ARG A 188 7.05 -8.26 -3.62
CA ARG A 188 7.70 -9.51 -3.96
C ARG A 188 7.11 -10.72 -3.24
N LEU A 189 6.72 -10.57 -1.97
CA LEU A 189 6.02 -11.62 -1.23
C LEU A 189 4.67 -11.95 -1.87
N ALA A 190 3.94 -10.93 -2.30
CA ALA A 190 2.66 -11.09 -3.00
C ALA A 190 2.80 -11.81 -4.35
N ASP A 191 3.93 -11.62 -5.03
CA ASP A 191 4.28 -12.31 -6.30
C ASP A 191 4.84 -13.73 -6.08
N GLY A 192 4.87 -14.23 -4.85
CA GLY A 192 5.40 -15.56 -4.52
C GLY A 192 6.93 -15.65 -4.44
N GLY A 193 7.62 -14.53 -4.43
CA GLY A 193 9.09 -14.43 -4.37
C GLY A 193 9.66 -14.56 -2.95
N GLY A 194 9.43 -15.68 -2.24
CA GLY A 194 9.72 -15.91 -0.81
C GLY A 194 11.07 -15.38 -0.31
N ASP A 195 12.19 -16.04 -0.64
CA ASP A 195 13.52 -15.68 -0.09
C ASP A 195 13.92 -14.24 -0.40
N GLY A 196 13.66 -13.77 -1.63
CA GLY A 196 13.96 -12.41 -2.00
C GLY A 196 13.08 -11.37 -1.29
N ALA A 197 11.84 -11.72 -0.91
CA ALA A 197 10.97 -10.88 -0.11
C ALA A 197 11.49 -10.70 1.32
N PHE A 198 11.90 -11.79 1.96
CA PHE A 198 12.48 -11.76 3.32
C PHE A 198 13.74 -10.89 3.36
N HIS A 199 14.67 -11.09 2.41
CA HIS A 199 15.89 -10.27 2.34
C HIS A 199 15.57 -8.76 2.27
N LEU A 200 14.60 -8.34 1.46
CA LEU A 200 14.20 -6.94 1.36
C LEU A 200 13.55 -6.40 2.65
N LEU A 201 12.72 -7.23 3.31
CA LEU A 201 12.06 -6.84 4.56
C LEU A 201 13.04 -6.77 5.74
N GLU A 202 13.97 -7.71 5.84
CA GLU A 202 15.07 -7.67 6.82
C GLU A 202 15.93 -6.43 6.59
N ARG A 203 16.32 -6.18 5.33
CA ARG A 203 17.10 -5.01 4.98
C ARG A 203 16.38 -3.71 5.35
N ALA A 204 15.06 -3.63 5.22
CA ALA A 204 14.28 -2.48 5.65
C ALA A 204 14.41 -2.25 7.18
N THR A 205 14.40 -3.30 8.00
CA THR A 205 14.55 -3.18 9.46
C THR A 205 15.98 -2.84 9.88
N GLU A 206 16.99 -3.23 9.10
CA GLU A 206 18.40 -2.85 9.31
C GLU A 206 18.64 -1.37 8.97
N ILE A 207 18.06 -0.89 7.85
CA ILE A 207 18.20 0.51 7.40
C ILE A 207 17.54 1.46 8.41
N ASP A 208 16.33 1.15 8.90
CA ASP A 208 15.68 1.92 9.96
C ASP A 208 15.11 1.01 11.05
N PRO A 209 15.91 0.66 12.07
CA PRO A 209 15.49 -0.16 13.20
C PRO A 209 14.35 0.46 14.03
N ARG A 210 14.03 1.74 13.82
CA ARG A 210 12.92 2.44 14.49
C ARG A 210 11.65 2.43 13.65
N SER A 211 11.66 1.84 12.46
CA SER A 211 10.48 1.72 11.60
C SER A 211 9.50 0.69 12.12
N THR A 212 8.46 1.12 12.82
CA THR A 212 7.36 0.23 13.23
C THR A 212 6.73 -0.51 12.05
N VAL A 213 6.61 0.15 10.89
CA VAL A 213 5.99 -0.44 9.69
C VAL A 213 6.89 -1.54 9.12
N ALA A 214 8.22 -1.33 9.05
CA ALA A 214 9.14 -2.35 8.57
C ALA A 214 9.07 -3.62 9.43
N TRP A 215 9.06 -3.47 10.76
CA TRP A 215 8.90 -4.61 11.69
C TRP A 215 7.55 -5.32 11.53
N VAL A 216 6.46 -4.59 11.33
CA VAL A 216 5.13 -5.18 11.08
C VAL A 216 5.11 -5.96 9.76
N ASN A 217 5.70 -5.41 8.70
CA ASN A 217 5.72 -6.08 7.40
C ASN A 217 6.59 -7.34 7.41
N LEU A 218 7.74 -7.29 8.10
CA LEU A 218 8.57 -8.48 8.32
C LEU A 218 7.84 -9.54 9.14
N ALA A 219 7.15 -9.13 10.21
CA ALA A 219 6.33 -10.04 11.01
C ALA A 219 5.22 -10.71 10.20
N ASN A 220 4.54 -9.95 9.33
CA ASN A 220 3.52 -10.50 8.44
C ASN A 220 4.10 -11.51 7.44
N ALA A 221 5.31 -11.26 6.92
CA ALA A 221 5.98 -12.21 6.04
C ALA A 221 6.28 -13.54 6.76
N HIS A 222 6.79 -13.49 8.01
CA HIS A 222 7.00 -14.70 8.83
C HIS A 222 5.70 -15.42 9.12
N LEU A 223 4.60 -14.70 9.43
CA LEU A 223 3.27 -15.32 9.61
C LEU A 223 2.81 -16.08 8.35
N ILE A 224 2.96 -15.49 7.17
CA ILE A 224 2.61 -16.12 5.89
C ILE A 224 3.48 -17.35 5.65
N GLY A 225 4.76 -17.29 6.03
CA GLY A 225 5.70 -18.41 5.99
C GLY A 225 5.49 -19.49 7.05
N GLY A 226 4.56 -19.28 8.00
CA GLY A 226 4.27 -20.22 9.09
C GLY A 226 5.25 -20.14 10.27
N ASP A 227 6.13 -19.15 10.30
CA ASP A 227 7.07 -18.91 11.40
C ASP A 227 6.46 -17.96 12.44
N ASP A 228 5.52 -18.49 13.22
CA ASP A 228 4.79 -17.74 14.25
C ASP A 228 5.71 -17.19 15.36
N GLU A 229 6.84 -17.85 15.65
CA GLU A 229 7.77 -17.43 16.71
C GLU A 229 8.54 -16.17 16.30
N THR A 230 9.12 -16.14 15.11
CA THR A 230 9.80 -14.95 14.58
C THR A 230 8.80 -13.81 14.32
N ALA A 231 7.60 -14.13 13.82
CA ALA A 231 6.53 -13.17 13.66
C ALA A 231 6.18 -12.48 15.00
N ARG A 232 6.06 -13.27 16.08
CA ARG A 232 5.81 -12.75 17.43
C ARG A 232 6.88 -11.77 17.86
N ALA A 233 8.16 -12.14 17.73
CA ALA A 233 9.28 -11.29 18.11
C ALA A 233 9.28 -9.95 17.34
N CYS A 234 9.00 -9.99 16.05
CA CYS A 234 8.91 -8.80 15.20
C CYS A 234 7.71 -7.89 15.59
N PHE A 235 6.54 -8.45 15.88
CA PHE A 235 5.40 -7.66 16.39
C PHE A 235 5.67 -7.05 17.76
N GLU A 236 6.31 -7.80 18.68
CA GLU A 236 6.73 -7.27 19.98
C GLU A 236 7.72 -6.11 19.82
N ARG A 237 8.65 -6.23 18.89
CA ARG A 237 9.58 -5.15 18.55
C ARG A 237 8.84 -3.91 18.02
N ALA A 238 7.88 -4.09 17.12
CA ALA A 238 7.02 -3.00 16.62
C ALA A 238 6.23 -2.33 17.74
N LEU A 239 5.71 -3.10 18.70
CA LEU A 239 4.98 -2.58 19.88
C LEU A 239 5.89 -1.87 20.90
N ALA A 240 7.14 -2.30 21.04
CA ALA A 240 8.13 -1.62 21.86
C ALA A 240 8.46 -0.21 21.30
N LEU A 241 8.46 -0.07 19.98
CA LEU A 241 8.66 1.21 19.30
C LEU A 241 7.41 2.10 19.37
N ARG A 242 6.24 1.51 19.16
CA ARG A 242 4.94 2.21 19.20
C ARG A 242 3.87 1.33 19.85
N PRO A 243 3.62 1.50 21.17
CA PRO A 243 2.63 0.68 21.90
C PRO A 243 1.19 0.77 21.40
N SER A 244 0.89 1.80 20.59
CA SER A 244 -0.41 2.01 19.94
C SER A 244 -0.46 1.52 18.48
N ALA A 245 0.56 0.80 18.00
CA ALA A 245 0.59 0.25 16.65
C ALA A 245 -0.48 -0.85 16.50
N LEU A 246 -1.67 -0.47 16.03
CA LEU A 246 -2.83 -1.37 16.00
C LEU A 246 -2.66 -2.54 15.03
N SER A 247 -1.89 -2.35 13.95
CA SER A 247 -1.47 -3.43 13.04
C SER A 247 -0.65 -4.49 13.77
N ALA A 248 0.35 -4.06 14.57
CA ALA A 248 1.14 -4.98 15.38
C ALA A 248 0.32 -5.68 16.48
N ILE A 249 -0.62 -4.95 17.11
CA ILE A 249 -1.53 -5.54 18.11
C ILE A 249 -2.40 -6.63 17.46
N SER A 250 -2.95 -6.37 16.26
CA SER A 250 -3.78 -7.34 15.54
C SER A 250 -2.98 -8.56 15.08
N GLY A 251 -1.75 -8.35 14.57
CA GLY A 251 -0.86 -9.44 14.17
C GLY A 251 -0.47 -10.33 15.36
N LEU A 252 -0.09 -9.71 16.48
CA LEU A 252 0.24 -10.45 17.70
C LEU A 252 -0.97 -11.24 18.26
N ALA A 253 -2.18 -10.68 18.16
CA ALA A 253 -3.40 -11.41 18.54
C ALA A 253 -3.60 -12.66 17.67
N HIS A 254 -3.30 -12.56 16.37
CA HIS A 254 -3.37 -13.70 15.45
C HIS A 254 -2.34 -14.78 15.84
N VAL A 255 -1.08 -14.41 16.10
CA VAL A 255 -0.04 -15.34 16.59
C VAL A 255 -0.48 -16.05 17.87
N HIS A 256 -1.03 -15.31 18.85
CA HIS A 256 -1.51 -15.94 20.09
C HIS A 256 -2.67 -16.91 19.84
N ARG A 257 -3.56 -16.62 18.89
CA ARG A 257 -4.66 -17.53 18.52
C ARG A 257 -4.14 -18.80 17.88
N ASN A 258 -3.20 -18.70 16.93
CA ASN A 258 -2.55 -19.86 16.30
C ASN A 258 -1.91 -20.79 17.35
N ALA A 259 -1.29 -20.19 18.37
CA ALA A 259 -0.66 -20.90 19.48
C ALA A 259 -1.64 -21.40 20.56
N GLY A 260 -2.97 -21.27 20.38
CA GLY A 260 -3.98 -21.67 21.35
C GLY A 260 -4.08 -20.79 22.60
N ARG A 261 -3.35 -19.67 22.67
CA ARG A 261 -3.37 -18.71 23.79
C ARG A 261 -4.56 -17.74 23.62
N LEU A 262 -5.78 -18.28 23.79
CA LEU A 262 -7.01 -17.55 23.44
C LEU A 262 -7.25 -16.32 24.34
N ALA A 263 -6.93 -16.39 25.63
CA ALA A 263 -7.14 -15.27 26.53
C ALA A 263 -6.28 -14.03 26.17
N GLU A 264 -5.02 -14.25 25.79
CA GLU A 264 -4.10 -13.21 25.31
C GLU A 264 -4.59 -12.65 23.99
N ALA A 265 -5.00 -13.53 23.05
CA ALA A 265 -5.55 -13.12 21.77
C ALA A 265 -6.77 -12.20 21.94
N GLU A 266 -7.75 -12.61 22.76
CA GLU A 266 -8.95 -11.80 23.04
C GLU A 266 -8.63 -10.44 23.68
N ARG A 267 -7.65 -10.40 24.60
CA ARG A 267 -7.23 -9.13 25.21
C ARG A 267 -6.69 -8.16 24.19
N LEU A 268 -5.83 -8.65 23.27
CA LEU A 268 -5.26 -7.87 22.19
C LEU A 268 -6.33 -7.48 21.16
N GLU A 269 -7.28 -8.35 20.86
CA GLU A 269 -8.36 -8.08 19.93
C GLU A 269 -9.31 -6.98 20.42
N ARG A 270 -9.65 -6.98 21.69
CA ARG A 270 -10.40 -5.85 22.26
C ARG A 270 -9.66 -4.54 22.09
N LYS A 271 -8.31 -4.54 22.26
CA LYS A 271 -7.48 -3.36 22.01
C LYS A 271 -7.47 -2.96 20.53
N ALA A 272 -7.46 -3.94 19.62
CA ALA A 272 -7.46 -3.72 18.18
C ALA A 272 -8.84 -3.42 17.57
N ALA A 273 -9.93 -3.60 18.33
CA ALA A 273 -11.30 -3.49 17.81
C ALA A 273 -11.58 -2.13 17.12
N ARG A 274 -11.06 -1.03 17.68
CA ARG A 274 -11.19 0.31 17.06
C ARG A 274 -10.50 0.40 15.70
N TYR A 275 -9.35 -0.25 15.56
CA TYR A 275 -8.59 -0.30 14.32
C TYR A 275 -9.34 -1.11 13.25
N ARG A 276 -9.79 -2.33 13.60
CA ARG A 276 -10.56 -3.20 12.71
C ARG A 276 -11.84 -2.53 12.22
N ALA A 277 -12.53 -1.80 13.11
CA ALA A 277 -13.74 -1.07 12.74
C ALA A 277 -13.52 0.07 11.72
N ARG A 278 -12.27 0.46 11.48
CA ARG A 278 -11.85 1.47 10.49
C ARG A 278 -11.12 0.86 9.29
N ASN A 279 -10.95 -0.46 9.25
CA ASN A 279 -10.32 -1.15 8.12
C ASN A 279 -11.42 -1.55 7.12
N PRO A 280 -11.47 -0.97 5.90
CA PRO A 280 -12.51 -1.23 4.92
C PRO A 280 -12.48 -2.68 4.42
N TYR A 281 -11.30 -3.30 4.31
CA TYR A 281 -11.19 -4.71 3.90
C TYR A 281 -11.67 -5.68 4.98
N TYR A 282 -11.45 -5.35 6.27
CA TYR A 282 -12.05 -6.11 7.37
C TYR A 282 -13.58 -5.99 7.37
N LEU A 283 -14.11 -4.80 7.12
CA LEU A 283 -15.55 -4.59 6.98
C LEU A 283 -16.11 -5.37 5.78
N CYS A 284 -15.36 -5.45 4.67
CA CYS A 284 -15.73 -6.25 3.51
C CYS A 284 -15.73 -7.76 3.83
N SER A 285 -14.73 -8.27 4.59
CA SER A 285 -14.74 -9.69 5.00
C SER A 285 -15.91 -10.03 5.90
N LEU A 286 -16.24 -9.16 6.86
CA LEU A 286 -17.46 -9.31 7.68
C LEU A 286 -18.74 -9.34 6.82
N ALA A 287 -18.80 -8.45 5.82
CA ALA A 287 -19.96 -8.42 4.91
C ALA A 287 -20.10 -9.72 4.12
N ARG A 288 -18.99 -10.33 3.70
CA ARG A 288 -18.99 -11.62 3.00
C ARG A 288 -19.48 -12.74 3.90
N GLU A 289 -19.02 -12.78 5.15
CA GLU A 289 -19.48 -13.75 6.15
C GLU A 289 -20.99 -13.58 6.46
N GLU A 290 -21.45 -12.35 6.63
CA GLU A 290 -22.86 -12.04 6.87
C GLU A 290 -23.76 -12.43 5.67
N LEU A 291 -23.31 -12.19 4.44
CA LEU A 291 -24.02 -12.60 3.23
C LEU A 291 -24.10 -14.12 3.12
N ALA A 292 -22.98 -14.83 3.34
CA ALA A 292 -22.93 -16.28 3.36
C ALA A 292 -23.82 -16.89 4.45
N GLY A 293 -23.94 -16.20 5.59
CA GLY A 293 -24.82 -16.57 6.70
C GLY A 293 -26.30 -16.19 6.50
N GLY A 294 -26.70 -15.72 5.30
CA GLY A 294 -28.08 -15.35 5.00
C GLY A 294 -28.55 -14.04 5.67
N ARG A 295 -27.64 -13.17 6.03
CA ARG A 295 -27.92 -11.86 6.67
C ARG A 295 -27.53 -10.67 5.79
N PRO A 296 -28.13 -10.50 4.60
CA PRO A 296 -27.70 -9.52 3.61
C PRO A 296 -27.85 -8.05 4.07
N GLU A 297 -28.76 -7.73 4.98
CA GLU A 297 -28.86 -6.37 5.54
C GLU A 297 -27.66 -6.03 6.44
N ASN A 298 -27.12 -6.99 7.18
CA ASN A 298 -25.90 -6.79 7.95
C ASN A 298 -24.71 -6.60 7.00
N ALA A 299 -24.59 -7.45 5.98
CA ALA A 299 -23.57 -7.32 4.94
C ALA A 299 -23.60 -5.92 4.31
N ARG A 300 -24.80 -5.44 3.96
CA ARG A 300 -24.98 -4.10 3.40
C ARG A 300 -24.46 -3.00 4.33
N ARG A 301 -24.75 -3.07 5.64
CA ARG A 301 -24.25 -2.07 6.60
C ARG A 301 -22.72 -2.05 6.69
N HIS A 302 -22.08 -3.22 6.68
CA HIS A 302 -20.62 -3.31 6.70
C HIS A 302 -20.01 -2.72 5.42
N LEU A 303 -20.56 -3.02 4.24
CA LEU A 303 -20.07 -2.51 2.97
C LEU A 303 -20.28 -1.01 2.81
N MET A 304 -21.40 -0.46 3.26
CA MET A 304 -21.60 1.00 3.26
C MET A 304 -20.50 1.69 4.07
N ARG A 305 -20.18 1.18 5.27
CA ARG A 305 -19.07 1.71 6.08
C ARG A 305 -17.71 1.51 5.42
N ALA A 306 -17.49 0.42 4.69
CA ALA A 306 -16.27 0.20 3.93
C ALA A 306 -16.13 1.22 2.81
N LEU A 307 -17.20 1.49 2.06
CA LEU A 307 -17.26 2.49 0.99
C LEU A 307 -17.12 3.93 1.51
N ASP A 308 -17.63 4.24 2.71
CA ASP A 308 -17.41 5.54 3.35
C ASP A 308 -15.94 5.80 3.68
N ILE A 309 -15.15 4.74 3.90
CA ILE A 309 -13.71 4.80 4.18
C ILE A 309 -12.89 4.79 2.89
N LYS A 310 -13.28 3.94 1.94
CA LYS A 310 -12.59 3.71 0.66
C LYS A 310 -13.62 3.44 -0.42
N ASP A 311 -13.78 4.38 -1.34
CA ASP A 311 -14.79 4.37 -2.39
C ASP A 311 -14.25 4.02 -3.79
N ASP A 312 -12.97 3.64 -3.87
CA ASP A 312 -12.27 3.29 -5.11
C ASP A 312 -11.93 1.80 -5.23
N GLU A 313 -12.48 0.94 -4.36
CA GLU A 313 -12.22 -0.50 -4.33
C GLU A 313 -13.30 -1.29 -5.07
N PRO A 314 -13.01 -1.87 -6.25
CA PRO A 314 -14.01 -2.58 -7.06
C PRO A 314 -14.69 -3.74 -6.35
N GLU A 315 -13.95 -4.47 -5.48
CA GLU A 315 -14.46 -5.62 -4.73
C GLU A 315 -15.67 -5.23 -3.86
N PHE A 316 -15.67 -4.03 -3.28
CA PHE A 316 -16.77 -3.59 -2.43
C PHE A 316 -18.06 -3.36 -3.24
N TYR A 317 -17.92 -2.83 -4.45
CA TYR A 317 -19.05 -2.64 -5.36
C TYR A 317 -19.59 -3.96 -5.90
N LEU A 318 -18.71 -4.92 -6.25
CA LEU A 318 -19.12 -6.27 -6.65
C LEU A 318 -19.95 -6.93 -5.55
N LEU A 319 -19.44 -6.94 -4.33
CA LEU A 319 -20.16 -7.53 -3.21
C LEU A 319 -21.46 -6.77 -2.88
N MET A 320 -21.52 -5.43 -3.07
CA MET A 320 -22.77 -4.66 -2.94
C MET A 320 -23.81 -5.04 -3.99
N VAL A 321 -23.40 -5.38 -5.21
CA VAL A 321 -24.31 -5.89 -6.24
C VAL A 321 -24.93 -7.22 -5.79
N ASP A 322 -24.12 -8.14 -5.26
CA ASP A 322 -24.60 -9.44 -4.79
C ASP A 322 -25.50 -9.31 -3.56
N VAL A 323 -25.16 -8.43 -2.63
CA VAL A 323 -26.00 -8.11 -1.46
C VAL A 323 -27.34 -7.53 -1.90
N ALA A 324 -27.36 -6.58 -2.84
CA ALA A 324 -28.59 -5.97 -3.32
C ALA A 324 -29.49 -7.00 -4.05
N ARG A 325 -28.91 -7.93 -4.81
CA ARG A 325 -29.63 -9.04 -5.43
C ARG A 325 -30.21 -9.98 -4.39
N SER A 326 -29.45 -10.37 -3.38
CA SER A 326 -29.91 -11.20 -2.27
C SER A 326 -31.10 -10.57 -1.52
N LEU A 327 -31.20 -9.25 -1.50
CA LEU A 327 -32.31 -8.48 -0.95
C LEU A 327 -33.50 -8.29 -1.92
N GLY A 328 -33.41 -8.79 -3.16
CA GLY A 328 -34.42 -8.56 -4.20
C GLY A 328 -34.46 -7.12 -4.73
N ARG A 329 -33.40 -6.33 -4.49
CA ARG A 329 -33.36 -4.89 -4.82
C ARG A 329 -32.64 -4.65 -6.17
N GLU A 330 -33.23 -5.12 -7.26
CA GLU A 330 -32.59 -5.05 -8.59
C GLU A 330 -32.22 -3.62 -9.05
N ARG A 331 -33.03 -2.60 -8.68
CA ARG A 331 -32.70 -1.20 -8.99
C ARG A 331 -31.45 -0.72 -8.24
N GLU A 332 -31.24 -1.20 -7.02
CA GLU A 332 -30.06 -0.90 -6.23
C GLU A 332 -28.83 -1.62 -6.80
N ALA A 333 -28.95 -2.90 -7.16
CA ALA A 333 -27.91 -3.68 -7.81
C ALA A 333 -27.39 -3.01 -9.10
N LYS A 334 -28.32 -2.54 -9.96
CA LYS A 334 -27.95 -1.79 -11.19
C LYS A 334 -27.21 -0.49 -10.89
N ARG A 335 -27.58 0.25 -9.84
CA ARG A 335 -26.87 1.47 -9.43
C ARG A 335 -25.44 1.16 -8.96
N TRP A 336 -25.24 0.11 -8.18
CA TRP A 336 -23.90 -0.30 -7.74
C TRP A 336 -23.04 -0.80 -8.89
N ALA A 337 -23.61 -1.57 -9.82
CA ALA A 337 -22.92 -1.98 -11.05
C ALA A 337 -22.50 -0.78 -11.92
N SER A 338 -23.34 0.26 -12.02
CA SER A 338 -22.99 1.49 -12.73
C SER A 338 -21.82 2.23 -12.07
N ARG A 339 -21.79 2.30 -10.73
CA ARG A 339 -20.67 2.91 -9.98
C ARG A 339 -19.38 2.11 -10.16
N LEU A 340 -19.44 0.78 -10.11
CA LEU A 340 -18.31 -0.09 -10.43
C LEU A 340 -17.70 0.24 -11.81
N ASN A 341 -18.57 0.37 -12.83
CA ASN A 341 -18.12 0.68 -14.19
C ASN A 341 -17.56 2.11 -14.36
N SER A 342 -17.79 3.00 -13.39
CA SER A 342 -17.19 4.35 -13.37
C SER A 342 -15.80 4.40 -12.75
N LEU A 343 -15.34 3.30 -12.13
CA LEU A 343 -13.98 3.19 -11.63
C LEU A 343 -12.95 3.01 -12.78
N PRO A 344 -11.67 3.27 -12.55
CA PRO A 344 -10.61 3.04 -13.54
C PRO A 344 -10.66 1.60 -14.07
N ARG A 345 -10.58 1.44 -15.40
CA ARG A 345 -10.74 0.13 -16.07
C ARG A 345 -9.76 -0.93 -15.56
N ASP A 346 -8.53 -0.51 -15.27
CA ASP A 346 -7.47 -1.41 -14.79
C ASP A 346 -7.80 -1.98 -13.40
N ALA A 347 -8.38 -1.16 -12.52
CA ALA A 347 -8.82 -1.61 -11.20
C ALA A 347 -10.01 -2.57 -11.27
N VAL A 348 -10.95 -2.35 -12.21
CA VAL A 348 -12.13 -3.23 -12.39
C VAL A 348 -11.75 -4.56 -13.05
N ALA A 349 -10.78 -4.57 -13.98
CA ALA A 349 -10.29 -5.78 -14.61
C ALA A 349 -9.58 -6.71 -13.60
N ALA A 350 -8.86 -6.13 -12.65
CA ALA A 350 -8.16 -6.85 -11.59
C ALA A 350 -9.10 -7.47 -10.52
N ALA A 351 -10.34 -6.98 -10.42
CA ALA A 351 -11.31 -7.44 -9.42
C ALA A 351 -12.32 -8.49 -9.95
N ARG A 352 -12.34 -8.75 -11.27
CA ARG A 352 -13.18 -9.76 -11.95
C ARG A 352 -12.43 -11.05 -12.17
#